data_f530ef6e0ae5f96e1d167d19eae39c23
#
_entry.id   f530ef6e0ae5f96e1d167d19eae39c23
#
_cell.length_a   1.000
_cell.length_b   1.000
_cell.length_c   1.000
_cell.angle_alpha   90.00
_cell.angle_beta   90.00
_cell.angle_gamma   90.00
#
_symmetry.space_group_name_H-M   'P 1'
#
loop_
_entity.id
_entity.type
_entity.pdbx_description
1 polymer ?
#
loop_
_entity_poly.entity_id
_entity_poly.type
_entity_poly.pdbx_seq_one_letter_code
_entity_poly.pdbx_strand_id
1 'polypeptide(L)'
;MGRITVHLHGRPRERSMADAMDLYLARLRQRGVRVQAHPAKTSLKAYLEAPPEGSHRVLLDEGGDLLDSLEFAERLRSWTLGSGDVHLMVGPPDGWGDQGGNLPRLSLSRLTMPHELAGVVLLEQVYRATEIHRGTAYHRGGA
;
A
#
# COMPACT_ATOMS: atom_id res chain seq x y z
N MET A 1 -13.38 -11.78 6.23
CA MET A 1 -12.64 -10.83 5.38
C MET A 1 -11.21 -10.66 5.86
N GLY A 2 -10.26 -10.62 4.95
CA GLY A 2 -8.87 -10.41 5.27
C GLY A 2 -8.59 -8.96 5.68
N ARG A 3 -7.49 -8.79 6.40
CA ARG A 3 -7.00 -7.48 6.80
C ARG A 3 -5.99 -6.96 5.80
N ILE A 4 -5.78 -5.65 5.80
CA ILE A 4 -4.83 -5.00 4.93
C ILE A 4 -3.71 -4.44 5.81
N THR A 5 -2.47 -4.78 5.48
CA THR A 5 -1.29 -4.18 6.11
C THR A 5 -0.49 -3.45 5.05
N VAL A 6 -0.23 -2.18 5.28
CA VAL A 6 0.68 -1.40 4.44
C VAL A 6 2.04 -1.40 5.10
N HIS A 7 3.06 -1.85 4.38
CA HIS A 7 4.42 -1.90 4.86
C HIS A 7 5.23 -0.75 4.29
N LEU A 8 5.99 -0.09 5.14
CA LEU A 8 6.91 0.96 4.76
C LEU A 8 8.33 0.52 5.08
N HIS A 9 9.27 0.81 4.19
CA HIS A 9 10.69 0.57 4.43
C HIS A 9 11.32 1.84 4.99
N GLY A 10 11.46 1.89 6.30
CA GLY A 10 11.86 3.07 7.03
C GLY A 10 10.66 3.89 7.49
N ARG A 11 10.85 4.62 8.58
CA ARG A 11 9.86 5.57 9.06
C ARG A 11 9.95 6.85 8.25
N PRO A 12 8.81 7.56 8.04
CA PRO A 12 8.87 8.84 7.35
C PRO A 12 9.79 9.82 8.11
N ARG A 13 10.72 10.43 7.39
CA ARG A 13 11.64 11.44 7.94
C ARG A 13 11.10 12.86 7.77
N GLU A 14 10.39 13.10 6.67
CA GLU A 14 9.77 14.38 6.43
C GLU A 14 8.51 14.51 7.28
N ARG A 15 8.47 15.54 8.12
CA ARG A 15 7.35 15.73 9.04
C ARG A 15 6.02 15.87 8.28
N SER A 16 6.03 16.57 7.15
CA SER A 16 4.82 16.75 6.34
C SER A 16 4.30 15.41 5.82
N MET A 17 5.18 14.48 5.47
CA MET A 17 4.77 13.14 5.03
C MET A 17 4.25 12.31 6.20
N ALA A 18 4.91 12.38 7.34
CA ALA A 18 4.44 11.69 8.54
C ALA A 18 3.06 12.18 8.96
N ASP A 19 2.84 13.50 8.94
CA ASP A 19 1.55 14.10 9.27
C ASP A 19 0.46 13.67 8.29
N ALA A 20 0.78 13.63 6.99
CA ALA A 20 -0.18 13.18 5.98
C ALA A 20 -0.54 11.71 6.17
N MET A 21 0.43 10.86 6.50
CA MET A 21 0.17 9.45 6.79
C MET A 21 -0.74 9.31 8.01
N ASP A 22 -0.47 10.08 9.07
CA ASP A 22 -1.29 10.06 10.28
C ASP A 22 -2.73 10.48 10.00
N LEU A 23 -2.94 11.43 9.10
CA LEU A 23 -4.28 11.84 8.68
C LEU A 23 -5.07 10.65 8.13
N TYR A 24 -4.49 9.91 7.20
CA TYR A 24 -5.19 8.77 6.60
C TYR A 24 -5.29 7.58 7.55
N LEU A 25 -4.28 7.36 8.40
CA LEU A 25 -4.36 6.33 9.43
C LEU A 25 -5.52 6.59 10.39
N ALA A 26 -5.75 7.84 10.78
CA ALA A 26 -6.88 8.19 11.61
C ALA A 26 -8.21 7.87 10.93
N ARG A 27 -8.32 8.13 9.63
CA ARG A 27 -9.51 7.82 8.84
C ARG A 27 -9.71 6.33 8.62
N LEU A 28 -8.63 5.56 8.61
CA LEU A 28 -8.65 4.10 8.41
C LEU A 28 -8.87 3.33 9.71
N ARG A 29 -8.93 4.03 10.84
CA ARG A 29 -9.19 3.39 12.13
C ARG A 29 -10.48 2.59 12.06
N GLN A 30 -10.45 1.37 12.56
CA GLN A 30 -11.58 0.44 12.57
C GLN A 30 -12.00 -0.08 11.19
N ARG A 31 -11.14 0.05 10.18
CA ARG A 31 -11.42 -0.47 8.82
C ARG A 31 -10.57 -1.68 8.44
N GLY A 32 -9.92 -2.31 9.42
CA GLY A 32 -9.10 -3.49 9.16
C GLY A 32 -7.82 -3.18 8.41
N VAL A 33 -7.35 -1.94 8.47
CA VAL A 33 -6.11 -1.50 7.82
C VAL A 33 -5.12 -1.03 8.89
N ARG A 34 -3.89 -1.48 8.76
CA ARG A 34 -2.80 -1.03 9.63
C ARG A 34 -1.55 -0.75 8.82
N VAL A 35 -0.62 0.00 9.41
CA VAL A 35 0.66 0.30 8.80
C VAL A 35 1.77 -0.24 9.70
N GLN A 36 2.76 -0.85 9.08
CA GLN A 36 3.95 -1.33 9.75
C GLN A 36 5.17 -0.70 9.09
N ALA A 37 5.87 0.16 9.84
CA ALA A 37 7.12 0.75 9.37
C ALA A 37 8.28 -0.11 9.86
N HIS A 38 9.08 -0.60 8.92
CA HIS A 38 10.27 -1.39 9.24
C HIS A 38 11.49 -0.47 9.34
N PRO A 39 12.48 -0.79 10.18
CA PRO A 39 13.69 0.04 10.26
C PRO A 39 14.35 0.18 8.88
N ALA A 40 14.88 1.36 8.59
CA ALA A 40 15.51 1.64 7.30
C ALA A 40 16.69 0.71 7.00
N LYS A 41 17.33 0.17 8.04
CA LYS A 41 18.45 -0.78 7.91
C LYS A 41 18.01 -2.20 7.57
N THR A 42 16.71 -2.48 7.59
CA THR A 42 16.19 -3.81 7.27
C THR A 42 16.60 -4.21 5.86
N SER A 43 17.20 -5.38 5.70
CA SER A 43 17.57 -5.85 4.37
C SER A 43 16.32 -6.07 3.52
N LEU A 44 16.47 -5.95 2.21
CA LEU A 44 15.34 -6.14 1.30
C LEU A 44 14.76 -7.54 1.43
N LYS A 45 15.62 -8.54 1.60
CA LYS A 45 15.18 -9.91 1.80
C LYS A 45 14.33 -10.04 3.07
N ALA A 46 14.79 -9.49 4.20
CA ALA A 46 14.06 -9.55 5.45
C ALA A 46 12.74 -8.79 5.35
N TYR A 47 12.74 -7.65 4.65
CA TYR A 47 11.53 -6.87 4.42
C TYR A 47 10.50 -7.68 3.62
N LEU A 48 10.92 -8.31 2.54
CA LEU A 48 10.04 -9.14 1.70
C LEU A 48 9.48 -10.35 2.46
N GLU A 49 10.23 -10.89 3.41
CA GLU A 49 9.84 -12.06 4.19
C GLU A 49 9.05 -11.69 5.46
N ALA A 50 8.90 -10.39 5.77
CA ALA A 50 8.20 -9.97 6.98
C ALA A 50 6.73 -10.41 7.04
N PRO A 51 5.94 -10.37 5.95
CA PRO A 51 4.58 -10.90 6.00
C PRO A 51 4.60 -12.40 6.27
N PRO A 52 3.59 -12.92 6.99
CA PRO A 52 3.50 -14.36 7.25
C PRO A 52 3.47 -15.17 5.96
N GLU A 53 4.04 -16.37 6.02
CA GLU A 53 3.99 -17.31 4.91
C GLU A 53 2.54 -17.61 4.55
N GLY A 54 2.25 -17.65 3.24
CA GLY A 54 0.91 -17.90 2.73
C GLY A 54 0.03 -16.65 2.63
N SER A 55 0.48 -15.50 3.15
CA SER A 55 -0.25 -14.26 2.96
C SER A 55 -0.06 -13.70 1.55
N HIS A 56 -1.02 -12.87 1.13
CA HIS A 56 -0.98 -12.27 -0.19
C HIS A 56 -0.09 -11.01 -0.14
N ARG A 57 1.01 -11.02 -0.88
CA ARG A 57 1.96 -9.89 -0.92
C ARG A 57 1.90 -9.21 -2.27
N VAL A 58 1.75 -7.89 -2.26
CA VAL A 58 1.74 -7.06 -3.46
C VAL A 58 2.80 -5.98 -3.31
N LEU A 59 3.71 -5.89 -4.26
CA LEU A 59 4.78 -4.91 -4.23
C LEU A 59 4.35 -3.66 -5.00
N LEU A 60 4.58 -2.49 -4.42
CA LEU A 60 4.38 -1.23 -5.12
C LEU A 60 5.63 -0.96 -5.97
N ASP A 61 5.43 -0.82 -7.27
CA ASP A 61 6.52 -0.69 -8.24
C ASP A 61 5.99 0.05 -9.47
N GLU A 62 6.74 1.03 -9.97
CA GLU A 62 6.37 1.78 -11.17
C GLU A 62 6.09 0.87 -12.37
N GLY A 63 6.80 -0.26 -12.46
CA GLY A 63 6.63 -1.23 -13.54
C GLY A 63 5.50 -2.23 -13.34
N GLY A 64 4.74 -2.10 -12.24
CA GLY A 64 3.62 -2.99 -11.97
C GLY A 64 2.36 -2.64 -12.75
N ASP A 65 1.27 -3.34 -12.44
CA ASP A 65 -0.02 -3.07 -13.05
C ASP A 65 -0.49 -1.67 -12.71
N LEU A 66 -0.80 -0.88 -13.73
CA LEU A 66 -1.29 0.48 -13.57
C LEU A 66 -2.81 0.44 -13.57
N LEU A 67 -3.41 0.77 -12.41
CA LEU A 67 -4.85 0.72 -12.19
C LEU A 67 -5.37 2.12 -11.90
N ASP A 68 -6.61 2.39 -12.28
CA ASP A 68 -7.30 3.56 -11.75
C ASP A 68 -7.86 3.25 -10.35
N SER A 69 -8.43 4.26 -9.70
CA SER A 69 -8.90 4.10 -8.32
C SER A 69 -10.04 3.09 -8.18
N LEU A 70 -10.93 3.01 -9.17
CA LEU A 70 -12.03 2.05 -9.14
C LEU A 70 -11.51 0.62 -9.35
N GLU A 71 -10.58 0.44 -10.27
CA GLU A 71 -9.94 -0.85 -10.49
C GLU A 71 -9.14 -1.30 -9.27
N PHE A 72 -8.44 -0.36 -8.62
CA PHE A 72 -7.70 -0.67 -7.40
C PHE A 72 -8.66 -1.12 -6.28
N ALA A 73 -9.77 -0.39 -6.10
CA ALA A 73 -10.77 -0.75 -5.10
C ALA A 73 -11.32 -2.16 -5.34
N GLU A 74 -11.61 -2.50 -6.59
CA GLU A 74 -12.11 -3.84 -6.94
C GLU A 74 -11.05 -4.92 -6.72
N ARG A 75 -9.81 -4.64 -7.08
CA ARG A 75 -8.71 -5.58 -6.87
C ARG A 75 -8.50 -5.83 -5.37
N LEU A 76 -8.51 -4.75 -4.57
CA LEU A 76 -8.35 -4.84 -3.13
C LEU A 76 -9.48 -5.66 -2.49
N ARG A 77 -10.69 -5.44 -2.94
CA ARG A 77 -11.85 -6.21 -2.49
C ARG A 77 -11.68 -7.70 -2.82
N SER A 78 -11.27 -8.00 -4.04
CA SER A 78 -11.03 -9.37 -4.48
C SER A 78 -9.99 -10.07 -3.60
N TRP A 79 -8.88 -9.38 -3.31
CA TRP A 79 -7.82 -9.95 -2.47
C TRP A 79 -8.28 -10.21 -1.03
N THR A 80 -9.21 -9.41 -0.50
CA THR A 80 -9.67 -9.52 0.89
C THR A 80 -10.94 -10.35 1.07
N LEU A 81 -11.55 -10.83 -0.02
CA LEU A 81 -12.79 -11.62 0.06
C LEU A 81 -12.62 -12.92 0.84
N GLY A 82 -11.46 -13.54 0.75
CA GLY A 82 -11.16 -14.74 1.52
C GLY A 82 -10.80 -14.41 2.97
N SER A 83 -10.28 -15.39 3.67
CA SER A 83 -9.77 -15.20 5.03
C SER A 83 -8.32 -14.71 5.06
N GLY A 84 -7.67 -14.60 3.90
CA GLY A 84 -6.27 -14.23 3.82
C GLY A 84 -6.04 -12.73 3.96
N ASP A 85 -4.94 -12.39 4.62
CA ASP A 85 -4.53 -11.00 4.76
C ASP A 85 -3.77 -10.55 3.53
N VAL A 86 -3.88 -9.27 3.22
CA VAL A 86 -3.18 -8.62 2.10
C VAL A 86 -2.10 -7.71 2.66
N HIS A 87 -0.91 -7.83 2.12
CA HIS A 87 0.24 -7.00 2.49
C HIS A 87 0.67 -6.19 1.28
N LEU A 88 0.47 -4.89 1.35
CA LEU A 88 0.90 -3.94 0.33
C LEU A 88 2.24 -3.36 0.78
N MET A 89 3.28 -3.55 -0.02
CA MET A 89 4.65 -3.24 0.39
C MET A 89 5.23 -2.11 -0.45
N VAL A 90 5.45 -0.97 0.19
CA VAL A 90 6.11 0.17 -0.47
C VAL A 90 7.60 -0.15 -0.56
N GLY A 91 8.21 0.04 -1.73
CA GLY A 91 9.62 -0.25 -1.93
C GLY A 91 10.54 0.71 -1.20
N PRO A 92 11.80 0.31 -0.98
CA PRO A 92 12.80 1.21 -0.42
C PRO A 92 13.15 2.32 -1.40
N PRO A 93 13.91 3.35 -0.97
CA PRO A 93 14.24 4.49 -1.85
C PRO A 93 14.86 4.08 -3.20
N ASP A 94 15.64 3.02 -3.22
CA ASP A 94 16.31 2.54 -4.44
C ASP A 94 15.48 1.53 -5.23
N GLY A 95 14.22 1.31 -4.84
CA GLY A 95 13.34 0.36 -5.49
C GLY A 95 13.67 -1.10 -5.15
N TRP A 96 13.01 -2.02 -5.83
CA TRP A 96 13.14 -3.45 -5.56
C TRP A 96 14.35 -4.10 -6.23
N GLY A 97 14.93 -3.45 -7.24
CA GLY A 97 15.96 -4.06 -8.04
C GLY A 97 15.45 -5.34 -8.72
N ASP A 98 16.18 -6.44 -8.58
CA ASP A 98 15.78 -7.74 -9.09
C ASP A 98 15.13 -8.63 -8.03
N GLN A 99 14.78 -8.06 -6.88
CA GLN A 99 14.13 -8.79 -5.78
C GLN A 99 12.62 -8.90 -6.01
N GLY A 100 12.00 -9.83 -5.30
CA GLY A 100 10.54 -10.00 -5.32
C GLY A 100 10.04 -11.03 -6.32
N GLY A 101 10.86 -11.46 -7.26
CA GLY A 101 10.51 -12.54 -8.21
C GLY A 101 9.17 -12.30 -8.90
N ASN A 102 8.29 -13.29 -8.83
CA ASN A 102 6.99 -13.27 -9.51
C ASN A 102 5.85 -12.72 -8.64
N LEU A 103 6.16 -12.07 -7.51
CA LEU A 103 5.10 -11.47 -6.70
C LEU A 103 4.35 -10.41 -7.50
N PRO A 104 3.03 -10.30 -7.29
CA PRO A 104 2.25 -9.27 -7.95
C PRO A 104 2.81 -7.88 -7.67
N ARG A 105 2.80 -7.02 -8.67
CA ARG A 105 3.26 -5.64 -8.55
C ARG A 105 2.18 -4.68 -9.00
N LEU A 106 2.02 -3.62 -8.25
CA LEU A 106 1.03 -2.58 -8.49
C LEU A 106 1.73 -1.25 -8.67
N SER A 107 1.40 -0.53 -9.72
CA SER A 107 1.90 0.83 -9.95
C SER A 107 0.87 1.86 -9.49
N LEU A 108 1.29 2.79 -8.66
CA LEU A 108 0.46 3.92 -8.27
C LEU A 108 0.40 4.97 -9.39
N SER A 109 1.46 5.05 -10.18
CA SER A 109 1.61 6.05 -11.24
C SER A 109 2.85 5.71 -12.04
N ARG A 110 2.88 6.13 -13.29
CA ARG A 110 4.11 6.08 -14.10
C ARG A 110 5.09 7.20 -13.73
N LEU A 111 4.62 8.18 -12.96
CA LEU A 111 5.50 9.21 -12.43
C LEU A 111 6.30 8.63 -11.27
N THR A 112 7.59 8.87 -11.27
CA THR A 112 8.45 8.47 -10.16
C THR A 112 8.16 9.32 -8.95
N MET A 113 7.98 8.68 -7.81
CA MET A 113 7.72 9.37 -6.54
C MET A 113 8.75 8.98 -5.50
N PRO A 114 9.14 9.91 -4.60
CA PRO A 114 9.87 9.52 -3.41
C PRO A 114 9.08 8.46 -2.63
N HIS A 115 9.79 7.52 -2.00
CA HIS A 115 9.11 6.41 -1.30
C HIS A 115 8.15 6.88 -0.20
N GLU A 116 8.46 7.99 0.49
CA GLU A 116 7.56 8.52 1.51
C GLU A 116 6.27 9.06 0.91
N LEU A 117 6.37 9.76 -0.23
CA LEU A 117 5.17 10.23 -0.93
C LEU A 117 4.36 9.05 -1.46
N ALA A 118 5.01 8.03 -1.98
CA ALA A 118 4.32 6.81 -2.41
C ALA A 118 3.53 6.18 -1.27
N GLY A 119 4.08 6.18 -0.06
CA GLY A 119 3.37 5.71 1.13
C GLY A 119 2.11 6.52 1.42
N VAL A 120 2.20 7.84 1.33
CA VAL A 120 1.03 8.72 1.52
C VAL A 120 -0.03 8.47 0.47
N VAL A 121 0.37 8.41 -0.81
CA VAL A 121 -0.55 8.17 -1.92
C VAL A 121 -1.24 6.81 -1.77
N LEU A 122 -0.48 5.78 -1.39
CA LEU A 122 -1.05 4.45 -1.17
C LEU A 122 -2.10 4.48 -0.05
N LEU A 123 -1.80 5.12 1.07
CA LEU A 123 -2.75 5.20 2.18
C LEU A 123 -4.02 5.96 1.77
N GLU A 124 -3.89 7.03 1.00
CA GLU A 124 -5.04 7.75 0.48
C GLU A 124 -5.88 6.85 -0.42
N GLN A 125 -5.25 6.08 -1.31
CA GLN A 125 -5.96 5.18 -2.22
C GLN A 125 -6.61 4.01 -1.46
N VAL A 126 -5.99 3.49 -0.43
CA VAL A 126 -6.60 2.46 0.43
C VAL A 126 -7.84 3.04 1.13
N TYR A 127 -7.73 4.25 1.67
CA TYR A 127 -8.87 4.93 2.26
C TYR A 127 -9.98 5.13 1.23
N ARG A 128 -9.63 5.63 0.03
CA ARG A 128 -10.60 5.82 -1.05
C ARG A 128 -11.29 4.50 -1.41
N ALA A 129 -10.54 3.41 -1.48
CA ALA A 129 -11.11 2.09 -1.75
C ALA A 129 -12.13 1.69 -0.68
N THR A 130 -11.84 1.91 0.60
CA THR A 130 -12.81 1.61 1.66
C THR A 130 -14.06 2.46 1.55
N GLU A 131 -13.94 3.72 1.10
CA GLU A 131 -15.08 4.60 0.88
C GLU A 131 -15.91 4.16 -0.33
N ILE A 132 -15.25 3.72 -1.40
CA ILE A 132 -15.93 3.16 -2.57
C ILE A 132 -16.71 1.92 -2.16
N HIS A 133 -16.12 1.02 -1.38
CA HIS A 133 -16.80 -0.19 -0.90
C HIS A 133 -18.03 0.14 -0.04
N ARG A 134 -18.01 1.24 0.67
CA ARG A 134 -19.13 1.71 1.51
C ARG A 134 -20.17 2.50 0.73
N GLY A 135 -19.90 2.84 -0.52
CA GLY A 135 -20.82 3.61 -1.35
C GLY A 135 -20.95 5.07 -0.94
N THR A 136 -19.94 5.64 -0.29
CA THR A 136 -19.98 7.06 0.11
C THR A 136 -19.65 7.97 -1.08
N ALA A 137 -19.82 9.28 -0.88
CA ALA A 137 -19.54 10.28 -1.91
C ALA A 137 -18.06 10.73 -1.93
N TYR A 138 -17.17 10.10 -1.20
CA TYR A 138 -15.77 10.51 -1.13
C TYR A 138 -15.10 10.46 -2.51
N HIS A 139 -15.28 9.35 -3.22
CA HIS A 139 -14.70 9.22 -4.56
C HIS A 139 -15.54 9.98 -5.56
N ARG A 140 -14.91 10.96 -6.21
CA ARG A 140 -15.52 11.71 -7.31
C ARG A 140 -14.64 11.48 -8.53
N GLY A 141 -15.21 10.98 -9.60
CA GLY A 141 -14.48 10.74 -10.82
C GLY A 141 -13.96 12.05 -11.39
N GLY A 142 -12.84 11.98 -12.10
CA GLY A 142 -12.33 13.10 -12.85
C GLY A 142 -11.25 13.88 -12.13
N ALA A 143 -10.78 14.90 -12.74
CA ALA A 143 -9.62 15.74 -12.53
C ALA A 143 -8.34 15.07 -12.97
#